data_49989377188c43b8b31e85d1ba9f0c30
#
_entry.id   49989377188c43b8b31e85d1ba9f0c30
#
_cell.length_a   1.000
_cell.length_b   1.000
_cell.length_c   1.000
_cell.angle_alpha   90.00
_cell.angle_beta   90.00
_cell.angle_gamma   90.00
#
_symmetry.space_group_name_H-M   'P 1'
#
loop_
_entity.id
_entity.type
_entity.pdbx_description
1 polymer ?
#
loop_
_entity_poly.entity_id
_entity_poly.type
_entity_poly.pdbx_seq_one_letter_code
_entity_poly.pdbx_strand_id
1 'polypeptide(L)'
;MSAGIILNVDGLEIPVSVVRKRVKNLNLRVRADGTVTLSIPQHLPLARAQEFLERKGSWIAERVRRNIERRPSPDFAGELPNRIPLWGKLVPRDSVQANSGQDVGGQGAGGRAIPGQAASGRDAGGQGAPGQTTIDQAALDELYRTEVLRALPDVVERMEARIGVHATRWSVRVMKTRWGSCTPKTGAIRINARLAAYPPECLEFVVAHELVHLLEPSHNARFRTLLDEFCPDNRGIARRLKQQPISSERDAIE
;
A
#
# COMPACT_ATOMS: atom_id res chain seq x y z
N MET A 1 -27.19 12.67 -8.72
CA MET A 1 -27.24 13.70 -7.69
C MET A 1 -26.68 13.11 -6.40
N SER A 2 -25.71 13.74 -5.79
CA SER A 2 -25.19 13.38 -4.47
C SER A 2 -25.80 14.30 -3.42
N ALA A 3 -26.30 13.76 -2.33
CA ALA A 3 -26.77 14.52 -1.18
C ALA A 3 -25.74 14.37 -0.05
N GLY A 4 -25.45 15.47 0.67
CA GLY A 4 -24.61 15.44 1.85
C GLY A 4 -25.49 15.30 3.10
N ILE A 5 -25.12 14.42 4.02
CA ILE A 5 -25.70 14.31 5.36
C ILE A 5 -24.60 14.57 6.37
N ILE A 6 -24.82 15.41 7.36
CA ILE A 6 -23.90 15.57 8.49
C ILE A 6 -24.40 14.65 9.60
N LEU A 7 -23.55 13.70 10.01
CA LEU A 7 -23.81 12.79 11.10
C LEU A 7 -23.10 13.29 12.36
N ASN A 8 -23.85 13.62 13.40
CA ASN A 8 -23.30 14.05 14.69
C ASN A 8 -23.25 12.85 15.65
N VAL A 9 -22.04 12.44 16.05
CA VAL A 9 -21.81 11.32 16.97
C VAL A 9 -20.69 11.66 17.94
N ASP A 10 -20.94 11.58 19.22
CA ASP A 10 -19.97 11.81 20.30
C ASP A 10 -19.18 13.13 20.13
N GLY A 11 -19.86 14.20 19.73
CA GLY A 11 -19.26 15.52 19.49
C GLY A 11 -18.45 15.65 18.18
N LEU A 12 -18.48 14.64 17.33
CA LEU A 12 -17.85 14.66 15.99
C LEU A 12 -18.91 14.92 14.92
N GLU A 13 -18.67 15.94 14.10
CA GLU A 13 -19.43 16.20 12.88
C GLU A 13 -18.78 15.47 11.70
N ILE A 14 -19.45 14.43 11.20
CA ILE A 14 -18.92 13.58 10.12
C ILE A 14 -19.73 13.84 8.85
N PRO A 15 -19.13 14.48 7.82
CA PRO A 15 -19.80 14.66 6.55
C PRO A 15 -19.88 13.33 5.79
N VAL A 16 -21.10 12.91 5.45
CA VAL A 16 -21.38 11.68 4.71
C VAL A 16 -21.91 12.03 3.33
N SER A 17 -21.20 11.61 2.28
CA SER A 17 -21.67 11.71 0.90
C SER A 17 -22.60 10.56 0.59
N VAL A 18 -23.88 10.86 0.33
CA VAL A 18 -24.88 9.87 -0.08
C VAL A 18 -24.99 9.86 -1.59
N VAL A 19 -24.72 8.71 -2.23
CA VAL A 19 -24.72 8.56 -3.68
C VAL A 19 -25.74 7.49 -4.10
N ARG A 20 -26.68 7.85 -4.99
CA ARG A 20 -27.63 6.91 -5.58
C ARG A 20 -26.97 6.09 -6.68
N LYS A 21 -27.04 4.76 -6.56
CA LYS A 21 -26.46 3.81 -7.53
C LYS A 21 -27.43 2.66 -7.83
N ARG A 22 -27.17 1.93 -8.92
CA ARG A 22 -27.85 0.65 -9.20
C ARG A 22 -27.30 -0.46 -8.31
N VAL A 23 -27.61 -0.41 -7.02
CA VAL A 23 -27.22 -1.40 -6.01
C VAL A 23 -28.48 -1.92 -5.32
N LYS A 24 -28.45 -3.18 -4.85
CA LYS A 24 -29.58 -3.80 -4.12
C LYS A 24 -29.60 -3.41 -2.64
N ASN A 25 -28.41 -3.17 -2.04
CA ASN A 25 -28.25 -2.93 -0.61
C ASN A 25 -27.54 -1.59 -0.36
N LEU A 26 -27.70 -1.06 0.88
CA LEU A 26 -26.93 0.07 1.37
C LEU A 26 -25.45 -0.33 1.51
N ASN A 27 -24.56 0.45 0.92
CA ASN A 27 -23.12 0.20 0.95
C ASN A 27 -22.40 1.38 1.59
N LEU A 28 -22.02 1.22 2.86
CA LEU A 28 -21.28 2.20 3.65
C LEU A 28 -19.77 1.97 3.48
N ARG A 29 -19.04 3.02 3.13
CA ARG A 29 -17.59 2.97 2.99
C ARG A 29 -16.97 4.14 3.75
N VAL A 30 -16.09 3.83 4.68
CA VAL A 30 -15.19 4.79 5.33
C VAL A 30 -13.81 4.61 4.72
N ARG A 31 -13.28 5.65 4.10
CA ARG A 31 -11.96 5.64 3.46
C ARG A 31 -10.85 5.92 4.48
N ALA A 32 -9.61 5.62 4.11
CA ALA A 32 -8.45 5.87 4.95
C ALA A 32 -8.23 7.37 5.25
N ASP A 33 -8.69 8.25 4.36
CA ASP A 33 -8.68 9.71 4.54
C ASP A 33 -9.78 10.24 5.48
N GLY A 34 -10.58 9.35 6.07
CA GLY A 34 -11.73 9.69 6.92
C GLY A 34 -13.01 10.00 6.14
N THR A 35 -12.98 10.06 4.80
CA THR A 35 -14.16 10.33 3.97
C THR A 35 -15.19 9.20 4.10
N VAL A 36 -16.45 9.55 4.39
CA VAL A 36 -17.56 8.61 4.50
C VAL A 36 -18.47 8.71 3.29
N THR A 37 -18.72 7.59 2.63
CA THR A 37 -19.63 7.53 1.49
C THR A 37 -20.66 6.42 1.69
N LEU A 38 -21.94 6.74 1.56
CA LEU A 38 -23.04 5.79 1.56
C LEU A 38 -23.63 5.67 0.15
N SER A 39 -23.51 4.49 -0.47
CA SER A 39 -24.21 4.18 -1.72
C SER A 39 -25.57 3.57 -1.39
N ILE A 40 -26.63 4.14 -1.97
CA ILE A 40 -28.03 3.72 -1.75
C ILE A 40 -28.69 3.33 -3.07
N PRO A 41 -29.69 2.42 -3.06
CA PRO A 41 -30.55 2.15 -4.20
C PRO A 41 -31.24 3.40 -4.72
N GLN A 42 -31.52 3.45 -6.05
CA GLN A 42 -32.12 4.64 -6.68
C GLN A 42 -33.46 5.07 -6.08
N HIS A 43 -34.24 4.11 -5.64
CA HIS A 43 -35.63 4.34 -5.12
C HIS A 43 -35.69 4.44 -3.59
N LEU A 44 -34.56 4.32 -2.88
CA LEU A 44 -34.58 4.37 -1.42
C LEU A 44 -34.81 5.81 -0.93
N PRO A 45 -35.77 6.04 -0.01
CA PRO A 45 -35.97 7.35 0.61
C PRO A 45 -34.73 7.78 1.41
N LEU A 46 -34.41 9.08 1.40
CA LEU A 46 -33.25 9.62 2.10
C LEU A 46 -33.35 9.43 3.61
N ALA A 47 -34.58 9.49 4.16
CA ALA A 47 -34.87 9.23 5.58
C ALA A 47 -34.37 7.83 6.03
N ARG A 48 -34.53 6.82 5.19
CA ARG A 48 -34.01 5.46 5.49
C ARG A 48 -32.47 5.40 5.48
N ALA A 49 -31.85 6.19 4.63
CA ALA A 49 -30.38 6.31 4.62
C ALA A 49 -29.89 7.00 5.90
N GLN A 50 -30.59 8.03 6.36
CA GLN A 50 -30.28 8.74 7.58
C GLN A 50 -30.45 7.84 8.81
N GLU A 51 -31.58 7.15 8.94
CA GLU A 51 -31.83 6.17 10.01
C GLU A 51 -30.74 5.08 10.07
N PHE A 52 -30.29 4.60 8.90
CA PHE A 52 -29.19 3.64 8.82
C PHE A 52 -27.87 4.24 9.32
N LEU A 53 -27.56 5.49 8.96
CA LEU A 53 -26.34 6.18 9.40
C LEU A 53 -26.37 6.42 10.92
N GLU A 54 -27.48 6.86 11.47
CA GLU A 54 -27.66 7.07 12.91
C GLU A 54 -27.44 5.77 13.70
N ARG A 55 -28.05 4.67 13.25
CA ARG A 55 -27.86 3.35 13.87
C ARG A 55 -26.41 2.84 13.78
N LYS A 56 -25.64 3.27 12.77
CA LYS A 56 -24.22 2.92 12.60
C LYS A 56 -23.25 4.02 13.06
N GLY A 57 -23.77 5.07 13.68
CA GLY A 57 -23.03 6.27 14.04
C GLY A 57 -21.77 5.98 14.85
N SER A 58 -21.88 5.27 15.97
CA SER A 58 -20.74 4.94 16.83
C SER A 58 -19.66 4.14 16.08
N TRP A 59 -20.07 3.18 15.24
CA TRP A 59 -19.14 2.42 14.41
C TRP A 59 -18.43 3.33 13.37
N ILE A 60 -19.17 4.26 12.77
CA ILE A 60 -18.62 5.22 11.80
C ILE A 60 -17.61 6.12 12.50
N ALA A 61 -17.98 6.70 13.66
CA ALA A 61 -17.12 7.58 14.44
C ALA A 61 -15.83 6.89 14.88
N GLU A 62 -15.93 5.67 15.42
CA GLU A 62 -14.76 4.87 15.79
C GLU A 62 -13.86 4.59 14.58
N ARG A 63 -14.46 4.25 13.44
CA ARG A 63 -13.70 3.97 12.22
C ARG A 63 -13.02 5.21 11.66
N VAL A 64 -13.70 6.37 11.70
CA VAL A 64 -13.14 7.67 11.28
C VAL A 64 -12.01 8.07 12.22
N ARG A 65 -12.19 8.02 13.57
CA ARG A 65 -11.11 8.28 14.53
C ARG A 65 -9.91 7.39 14.28
N ARG A 66 -10.12 6.07 14.18
CA ARG A 66 -9.05 5.10 13.92
C ARG A 66 -8.33 5.35 12.58
N ASN A 67 -9.04 5.86 11.57
CA ASN A 67 -8.44 6.19 10.29
C ASN A 67 -7.69 7.53 10.34
N ILE A 68 -8.16 8.50 11.15
CA ILE A 68 -7.48 9.77 11.41
C ILE A 68 -6.22 9.53 12.26
N GLU A 69 -6.32 8.73 13.31
CA GLU A 69 -5.17 8.34 14.16
C GLU A 69 -4.16 7.46 13.41
N ARG A 70 -4.63 6.67 12.43
CA ARG A 70 -3.82 5.86 11.51
C ARG A 70 -3.46 6.61 10.25
N ARG A 71 -3.70 7.93 10.15
CA ARG A 71 -3.12 8.66 9.03
C ARG A 71 -1.63 8.40 9.06
N PRO A 72 -1.08 7.66 8.07
CA PRO A 72 0.30 7.92 7.72
C PRO A 72 0.32 9.40 7.39
N SER A 73 1.21 10.16 7.98
CA SER A 73 1.46 11.53 7.53
C SER A 73 1.52 11.47 6.01
N PRO A 74 0.72 12.26 5.28
CA PRO A 74 0.65 12.12 3.82
C PRO A 74 2.00 12.37 3.16
N ASP A 75 2.96 12.88 3.88
CA ASP A 75 4.24 13.35 3.38
C ASP A 75 5.40 12.81 4.22
N PHE A 76 5.90 11.61 3.87
CA PHE A 76 7.27 11.24 4.21
C PHE A 76 8.28 12.32 3.77
N ALA A 77 7.91 13.13 2.79
CA ALA A 77 8.72 14.21 2.26
C ALA A 77 8.79 15.44 3.16
N GLY A 78 7.83 15.66 4.07
CA GLY A 78 7.75 16.90 4.89
C GLY A 78 8.58 16.87 6.15
N GLU A 79 8.79 15.71 6.76
CA GLU A 79 9.46 15.59 8.06
C GLU A 79 10.98 15.29 7.98
N LEU A 80 11.45 14.78 6.83
CA LEU A 80 12.86 14.44 6.64
C LEU A 80 13.41 15.01 5.31
N PRO A 81 13.71 16.31 5.25
CA PRO A 81 14.10 16.98 4.00
C PRO A 81 15.37 16.38 3.34
N ASN A 82 16.18 15.63 4.06
CA ASN A 82 17.45 15.10 3.55
C ASN A 82 17.65 13.57 3.74
N ARG A 83 16.69 12.85 4.30
CA ARG A 83 16.78 11.38 4.52
C ARG A 83 15.51 10.69 4.13
N ILE A 84 15.62 9.48 3.61
CA ILE A 84 14.49 8.63 3.22
C ILE A 84 14.61 7.25 3.86
N PRO A 85 13.48 6.64 4.31
CA PRO A 85 13.48 5.26 4.76
C PRO A 85 13.71 4.33 3.57
N LEU A 86 14.76 3.50 3.65
CA LEU A 86 15.09 2.51 2.63
C LEU A 86 15.58 1.24 3.32
N TRP A 87 14.89 0.14 3.08
CA TRP A 87 15.17 -1.17 3.65
C TRP A 87 15.36 -1.14 5.18
N GLY A 88 14.49 -0.37 5.87
CA GLY A 88 14.50 -0.24 7.32
C GLY A 88 15.61 0.64 7.88
N LYS A 89 16.27 1.44 7.06
CA LYS A 89 17.31 2.42 7.45
C LYS A 89 16.97 3.79 6.89
N LEU A 90 17.41 4.84 7.58
CA LEU A 90 17.37 6.19 7.04
C LEU A 90 18.63 6.46 6.23
N VAL A 91 18.47 6.63 4.93
CA VAL A 91 19.59 6.92 4.01
C VAL A 91 19.55 8.37 3.54
N PRO A 92 20.72 9.05 3.37
CA PRO A 92 20.76 10.37 2.79
C PRO A 92 20.19 10.33 1.37
N ARG A 93 19.41 11.34 1.01
CA ARG A 93 18.78 11.46 -0.31
C ARG A 93 19.82 11.44 -1.45
N ASP A 94 20.91 12.16 -1.25
CA ASP A 94 21.96 12.32 -2.27
C ASP A 94 22.68 11.00 -2.57
N SER A 95 22.76 10.08 -1.60
CA SER A 95 23.37 8.75 -1.80
C SER A 95 22.55 7.85 -2.72
N VAL A 96 21.24 8.12 -2.87
CA VAL A 96 20.35 7.29 -3.69
C VAL A 96 20.29 7.79 -5.14
N GLN A 97 20.46 9.08 -5.37
CA GLN A 97 20.54 9.65 -6.73
C GLN A 97 21.84 9.25 -7.44
N ALA A 98 22.93 9.03 -6.69
CA ALA A 98 24.22 8.63 -7.26
C ALA A 98 24.22 7.18 -7.84
N ASN A 99 23.36 6.29 -7.34
CA ASN A 99 23.29 4.89 -7.80
C ASN A 99 22.39 4.65 -9.02
N SER A 100 21.60 5.63 -9.44
CA SER A 100 20.73 5.49 -10.61
C SER A 100 21.47 5.72 -11.95
N GLY A 101 22.76 6.08 -11.92
CA GLY A 101 23.59 6.40 -13.08
C GLY A 101 24.69 5.40 -13.43
N GLN A 102 24.83 4.27 -12.74
CA GLN A 102 25.82 3.26 -13.12
C GLN A 102 25.16 2.11 -13.90
N ASP A 103 25.24 2.19 -15.23
CA ASP A 103 25.08 1.07 -16.14
C ASP A 103 26.05 -0.05 -15.76
N VAL A 104 25.52 -1.14 -15.26
CA VAL A 104 26.26 -2.40 -15.18
C VAL A 104 26.10 -3.12 -16.52
N GLY A 105 27.05 -2.89 -17.42
CA GLY A 105 27.28 -3.76 -18.56
C GLY A 105 27.68 -5.15 -18.06
N GLY A 106 26.75 -6.08 -18.02
CA GLY A 106 26.96 -7.49 -17.74
C GLY A 106 26.27 -8.34 -18.81
N GLN A 107 27.08 -8.95 -19.64
CA GLN A 107 26.66 -9.96 -20.63
C GLN A 107 26.22 -11.22 -19.92
N GLY A 108 25.12 -11.81 -20.39
CA GLY A 108 24.92 -13.24 -20.18
C GLY A 108 23.46 -13.68 -19.91
N ALA A 109 22.91 -14.34 -20.92
CA ALA A 109 21.92 -15.42 -20.89
C ALA A 109 20.45 -15.11 -20.53
N GLY A 110 19.64 -15.08 -21.59
CA GLY A 110 18.37 -15.82 -21.68
C GLY A 110 17.27 -15.53 -20.65
N GLY A 111 16.73 -14.32 -20.56
CA GLY A 111 15.53 -14.04 -19.80
C GLY A 111 14.42 -13.48 -20.69
N ARG A 112 13.28 -14.11 -20.67
CA ARG A 112 12.05 -13.79 -21.40
C ARG A 112 11.65 -12.33 -21.22
N ALA A 113 11.63 -11.56 -22.29
CA ALA A 113 11.31 -10.14 -22.33
C ALA A 113 9.85 -9.86 -21.91
N ILE A 114 9.66 -8.85 -21.09
CA ILE A 114 8.35 -8.26 -20.75
C ILE A 114 8.21 -6.99 -21.59
N PRO A 115 7.15 -6.82 -22.42
CA PRO A 115 6.96 -5.61 -23.21
C PRO A 115 6.58 -4.43 -22.31
N GLY A 116 7.41 -3.37 -22.34
CA GLY A 116 7.12 -2.10 -21.69
C GLY A 116 6.21 -1.22 -22.55
N GLN A 117 5.24 -0.54 -21.92
CA GLN A 117 4.50 0.54 -22.55
C GLN A 117 5.20 1.88 -22.30
N ALA A 118 5.36 2.64 -23.36
CA ALA A 118 6.01 3.93 -23.42
C ALA A 118 5.23 5.01 -22.63
N ALA A 119 5.96 5.85 -21.92
CA ALA A 119 5.48 7.08 -21.31
C ALA A 119 5.66 8.24 -22.29
N SER A 120 4.59 8.95 -22.59
CA SER A 120 4.62 10.22 -23.30
C SER A 120 4.93 11.36 -22.32
N GLY A 121 6.00 12.09 -22.55
CA GLY A 121 6.38 13.29 -21.81
C GLY A 121 5.47 14.48 -22.12
N ARG A 122 5.33 15.37 -21.14
CA ARG A 122 5.00 16.79 -21.33
C ARG A 122 5.79 17.63 -20.36
N ASP A 123 6.59 18.52 -20.92
CA ASP A 123 7.31 19.60 -20.25
C ASP A 123 6.35 20.61 -19.63
N ALA A 124 6.65 21.06 -18.43
CA ALA A 124 6.23 22.36 -17.93
C ALA A 124 7.31 22.90 -17.00
N GLY A 125 8.04 23.90 -17.48
CA GLY A 125 9.02 24.65 -16.71
C GLY A 125 8.35 25.50 -15.63
N GLY A 126 8.93 25.47 -14.42
CA GLY A 126 8.62 26.35 -13.32
C GLY A 126 9.89 26.65 -12.53
N GLN A 127 10.36 27.90 -12.62
CA GLN A 127 11.46 28.43 -11.82
C GLN A 127 10.96 28.60 -10.36
N GLY A 128 11.52 27.86 -9.43
CA GLY A 128 11.27 27.97 -7.99
C GLY A 128 12.56 28.28 -7.22
N ALA A 129 12.48 29.17 -6.27
CA ALA A 129 13.55 29.71 -5.44
C ALA A 129 14.37 28.61 -4.70
N PRO A 130 15.66 28.89 -4.36
CA PRO A 130 16.51 27.92 -3.67
C PRO A 130 16.19 27.88 -2.18
N GLY A 131 15.76 26.71 -1.67
CA GLY A 131 15.73 26.49 -0.23
C GLY A 131 14.52 25.76 0.33
N GLN A 132 14.15 24.63 -0.20
CA GLN A 132 13.47 23.50 0.48
C GLN A 132 13.09 22.50 -0.62
N THR A 133 13.98 21.58 -0.92
CA THR A 133 13.70 20.55 -1.92
C THR A 133 12.82 19.49 -1.26
N THR A 134 11.51 19.69 -1.25
CA THR A 134 10.56 18.62 -0.96
C THR A 134 10.76 17.51 -1.99
N ILE A 135 10.89 16.27 -1.53
CA ILE A 135 10.93 15.11 -2.45
C ILE A 135 9.56 15.04 -3.13
N ASP A 136 9.55 15.10 -4.46
CA ASP A 136 8.34 14.77 -5.19
C ASP A 136 7.94 13.32 -4.85
N GLN A 137 6.71 13.12 -4.40
CA GLN A 137 6.18 11.82 -4.03
C GLN A 137 6.28 10.82 -5.20
N ALA A 138 6.20 11.31 -6.44
CA ALA A 138 6.36 10.49 -7.62
C ALA A 138 7.79 9.97 -7.77
N ALA A 139 8.78 10.81 -7.50
CA ALA A 139 10.19 10.41 -7.51
C ALA A 139 10.50 9.38 -6.42
N LEU A 140 9.92 9.55 -5.22
CA LEU A 140 10.05 8.58 -4.13
C LEU A 140 9.36 7.25 -4.45
N ASP A 141 8.16 7.29 -5.01
CA ASP A 141 7.42 6.09 -5.41
C ASP A 141 8.16 5.33 -6.53
N GLU A 142 8.84 6.02 -7.46
CA GLU A 142 9.66 5.39 -8.51
C GLU A 142 10.97 4.82 -7.95
N LEU A 143 11.62 5.49 -7.01
CA LEU A 143 12.76 4.95 -6.28
C LEU A 143 12.40 3.63 -5.59
N TYR A 144 11.33 3.62 -4.80
CA TYR A 144 10.86 2.42 -4.12
C TYR A 144 10.49 1.30 -5.10
N ARG A 145 9.91 1.68 -6.24
CA ARG A 145 9.60 0.72 -7.29
C ARG A 145 10.86 0.07 -7.86
N THR A 146 11.89 0.85 -8.15
CA THR A 146 13.19 0.37 -8.66
C THR A 146 13.86 -0.54 -7.62
N GLU A 147 13.88 -0.16 -6.36
CA GLU A 147 14.47 -0.94 -5.29
C GLU A 147 13.77 -2.30 -5.09
N VAL A 148 12.43 -2.31 -5.08
CA VAL A 148 11.69 -3.59 -4.99
C VAL A 148 11.90 -4.44 -6.24
N LEU A 149 11.93 -3.85 -7.45
CA LEU A 149 12.21 -4.60 -8.68
C LEU A 149 13.59 -5.25 -8.67
N ARG A 150 14.59 -4.59 -8.06
CA ARG A 150 15.94 -5.12 -7.92
C ARG A 150 15.99 -6.29 -6.92
N ALA A 151 15.33 -6.17 -5.78
CA ALA A 151 15.36 -7.18 -4.72
C ALA A 151 14.41 -8.38 -4.95
N LEU A 152 13.34 -8.17 -5.73
CA LEU A 152 12.24 -9.13 -5.87
C LEU A 152 12.66 -10.48 -6.47
N PRO A 153 13.52 -10.56 -7.53
CA PRO A 153 13.89 -11.85 -8.15
C PRO A 153 14.48 -12.83 -7.15
N ASP A 154 15.46 -12.41 -6.35
CA ASP A 154 16.14 -13.27 -5.37
C ASP A 154 15.18 -13.73 -4.26
N VAL A 155 14.28 -12.84 -3.83
CA VAL A 155 13.26 -13.18 -2.82
C VAL A 155 12.26 -14.18 -3.37
N VAL A 156 11.82 -13.98 -4.62
CA VAL A 156 10.89 -14.88 -5.30
C VAL A 156 11.50 -16.27 -5.45
N GLU A 157 12.72 -16.36 -5.97
CA GLU A 157 13.41 -17.65 -6.16
C GLU A 157 13.49 -18.44 -4.85
N ARG A 158 13.93 -17.79 -3.77
CA ARG A 158 14.01 -18.45 -2.45
C ARG A 158 12.64 -18.88 -1.92
N MET A 159 11.62 -18.03 -2.06
CA MET A 159 10.30 -18.31 -1.50
C MET A 159 9.53 -19.33 -2.34
N GLU A 160 9.61 -19.28 -3.66
CA GLU A 160 9.02 -20.30 -4.55
C GLU A 160 9.64 -21.67 -4.30
N ALA A 161 10.96 -21.77 -4.17
CA ALA A 161 11.66 -23.01 -3.83
C ALA A 161 11.24 -23.54 -2.44
N ARG A 162 11.09 -22.65 -1.45
CA ARG A 162 10.71 -23.02 -0.07
C ARG A 162 9.28 -23.51 0.05
N ILE A 163 8.34 -22.86 -0.66
CA ILE A 163 6.89 -23.12 -0.57
C ILE A 163 6.47 -24.22 -1.59
N GLY A 164 7.25 -24.43 -2.63
CA GLY A 164 6.98 -25.42 -3.67
C GLY A 164 5.90 -24.99 -4.66
N VAL A 165 5.65 -23.69 -4.83
CA VAL A 165 4.69 -23.14 -5.81
C VAL A 165 5.31 -21.98 -6.58
N HIS A 166 4.83 -21.78 -7.81
CA HIS A 166 5.33 -20.77 -8.72
C HIS A 166 4.21 -19.85 -9.17
N ALA A 167 4.45 -18.54 -9.07
CA ALA A 167 3.55 -17.56 -9.67
C ALA A 167 3.78 -17.46 -11.19
N THR A 168 2.70 -17.28 -11.95
CA THR A 168 2.80 -17.12 -13.40
C THR A 168 3.37 -15.76 -13.81
N ARG A 169 3.17 -14.74 -12.98
CA ARG A 169 3.67 -13.39 -13.23
C ARG A 169 3.77 -12.59 -11.93
N TRP A 170 4.89 -11.89 -11.80
CA TRP A 170 5.11 -10.89 -10.77
C TRP A 170 5.02 -9.47 -11.34
N SER A 171 4.55 -8.53 -10.55
CA SER A 171 4.56 -7.10 -10.91
C SER A 171 4.66 -6.21 -9.67
N VAL A 172 5.39 -5.10 -9.79
CA VAL A 172 5.54 -4.11 -8.73
C VAL A 172 4.69 -2.88 -9.07
N ARG A 173 3.88 -2.44 -8.11
CA ARG A 173 2.98 -1.28 -8.25
C ARG A 173 2.92 -0.49 -6.95
N VAL A 174 2.73 0.80 -7.04
CA VAL A 174 2.36 1.63 -5.88
C VAL A 174 0.90 1.35 -5.54
N MET A 175 0.63 0.87 -4.33
CA MET A 175 -0.71 0.53 -3.87
C MET A 175 -1.03 1.28 -2.57
N LYS A 176 -2.27 1.80 -2.45
CA LYS A 176 -2.68 2.63 -1.30
C LYS A 176 -3.14 1.82 -0.08
N THR A 177 -3.63 0.59 -0.28
CA THR A 177 -4.38 -0.15 0.76
C THR A 177 -3.89 -1.57 1.01
N ARG A 178 -2.90 -2.04 0.25
CA ARG A 178 -2.41 -3.43 0.31
C ARG A 178 -0.91 -3.47 0.13
N TRP A 179 -0.26 -4.45 0.75
CA TRP A 179 1.15 -4.74 0.55
C TRP A 179 1.40 -5.69 -0.62
N GLY A 180 0.46 -6.60 -0.87
CA GLY A 180 0.45 -7.50 -2.01
C GLY A 180 -0.97 -7.82 -2.49
N SER A 181 -1.08 -8.54 -3.58
CA SER A 181 -2.32 -9.16 -4.04
C SER A 181 -2.04 -10.33 -4.96
N CYS A 182 -2.63 -11.47 -4.67
CA CYS A 182 -2.63 -12.66 -5.53
C CYS A 182 -3.97 -12.79 -6.25
N THR A 183 -3.92 -13.27 -7.49
CA THR A 183 -5.09 -13.74 -8.24
C THR A 183 -4.94 -15.24 -8.45
N PRO A 184 -5.47 -16.11 -7.56
CA PRO A 184 -5.20 -17.54 -7.58
C PRO A 184 -5.56 -18.24 -8.92
N LYS A 185 -6.62 -17.77 -9.58
CA LYS A 185 -7.05 -18.32 -10.88
C LYS A 185 -6.02 -18.15 -12.01
N THR A 186 -5.24 -17.08 -11.97
CA THR A 186 -4.25 -16.76 -13.00
C THR A 186 -2.83 -16.90 -12.51
N GLY A 187 -2.61 -17.15 -11.22
CA GLY A 187 -1.28 -17.19 -10.60
C GLY A 187 -0.52 -15.86 -10.65
N ALA A 188 -1.19 -14.76 -10.96
CA ALA A 188 -0.55 -13.44 -11.05
C ALA A 188 -0.48 -12.76 -9.69
N ILE A 189 0.72 -12.30 -9.30
CA ILE A 189 0.99 -11.62 -8.03
C ILE A 189 1.48 -10.18 -8.27
N ARG A 190 1.00 -9.27 -7.41
CA ARG A 190 1.46 -7.87 -7.38
C ARG A 190 2.04 -7.57 -6.02
N ILE A 191 3.15 -6.84 -6.00
CA ILE A 191 3.86 -6.39 -4.80
C ILE A 191 3.85 -4.86 -4.75
N ASN A 192 3.68 -4.31 -3.55
CA ASN A 192 3.68 -2.86 -3.36
C ASN A 192 5.11 -2.32 -3.31
N ALA A 193 5.40 -1.34 -4.16
CA ALA A 193 6.68 -0.64 -4.20
C ALA A 193 7.10 -0.06 -2.85
N ARG A 194 6.16 0.40 -2.04
CA ARG A 194 6.42 1.02 -0.72
C ARG A 194 6.99 0.06 0.33
N LEU A 195 7.11 -1.24 0.02
CA LEU A 195 7.83 -2.19 0.87
C LEU A 195 9.32 -1.85 0.97
N ALA A 196 9.89 -1.15 -0.01
CA ALA A 196 11.28 -0.68 0.08
C ALA A 196 11.53 0.28 1.26
N ALA A 197 10.50 0.91 1.83
CA ALA A 197 10.63 1.74 3.03
C ALA A 197 10.79 0.91 4.32
N TYR A 198 10.52 -0.39 4.28
CA TYR A 198 10.53 -1.29 5.42
C TYR A 198 11.74 -2.23 5.37
N PRO A 199 12.10 -2.89 6.49
CA PRO A 199 13.14 -3.91 6.50
C PRO A 199 12.89 -5.03 5.46
N PRO A 200 13.95 -5.65 4.91
CA PRO A 200 13.85 -6.64 3.82
C PRO A 200 12.93 -7.82 4.13
N GLU A 201 12.87 -8.26 5.40
CA GLU A 201 11.98 -9.33 5.85
C GLU A 201 10.49 -9.02 5.61
N CYS A 202 10.12 -7.75 5.47
CA CYS A 202 8.75 -7.36 5.12
C CYS A 202 8.42 -7.71 3.67
N LEU A 203 9.38 -7.58 2.76
CA LEU A 203 9.21 -8.03 1.37
C LEU A 203 9.09 -9.55 1.32
N GLU A 204 9.96 -10.28 2.00
CA GLU A 204 9.92 -11.75 2.07
C GLU A 204 8.58 -12.26 2.61
N PHE A 205 8.11 -11.66 3.70
CA PHE A 205 6.81 -11.99 4.28
C PHE A 205 5.65 -11.77 3.30
N VAL A 206 5.62 -10.64 2.59
CA VAL A 206 4.54 -10.35 1.64
C VAL A 206 4.61 -11.29 0.45
N VAL A 207 5.80 -11.61 -0.06
CA VAL A 207 6.00 -12.62 -1.13
C VAL A 207 5.49 -13.99 -0.67
N ALA A 208 5.88 -14.45 0.52
CA ALA A 208 5.39 -15.71 1.09
C ALA A 208 3.86 -15.72 1.26
N HIS A 209 3.28 -14.62 1.79
CA HIS A 209 1.84 -14.47 1.96
C HIS A 209 1.07 -14.62 0.64
N GLU A 210 1.53 -13.96 -0.42
CA GLU A 210 0.88 -14.02 -1.73
C GLU A 210 1.08 -15.39 -2.42
N LEU A 211 2.22 -16.05 -2.20
CA LEU A 211 2.44 -17.43 -2.69
C LEU A 211 1.54 -18.44 -1.96
N VAL A 212 1.35 -18.30 -0.65
CA VAL A 212 0.43 -19.16 0.11
C VAL A 212 -1.01 -19.04 -0.40
N HIS A 213 -1.40 -17.90 -0.97
CA HIS A 213 -2.71 -17.76 -1.64
C HIS A 213 -2.89 -18.64 -2.89
N LEU A 214 -1.82 -19.13 -3.49
CA LEU A 214 -1.89 -20.11 -4.56
C LEU A 214 -2.29 -21.50 -4.04
N LEU A 215 -1.94 -21.82 -2.78
CA LEU A 215 -2.30 -23.06 -2.08
C LEU A 215 -3.65 -22.96 -1.38
N GLU A 216 -3.94 -21.80 -0.80
CA GLU A 216 -5.16 -21.53 -0.03
C GLU A 216 -5.64 -20.08 -0.27
N PRO A 217 -6.67 -19.90 -1.10
CA PRO A 217 -7.16 -18.55 -1.44
C PRO A 217 -7.73 -17.75 -0.28
N SER A 218 -8.19 -18.41 0.79
CA SER A 218 -8.89 -17.78 1.91
C SER A 218 -8.01 -17.73 3.16
N HIS A 219 -8.10 -16.65 3.95
CA HIS A 219 -7.38 -16.52 5.23
C HIS A 219 -7.98 -17.37 6.35
N ASN A 220 -8.24 -18.66 6.09
CA ASN A 220 -8.78 -19.64 7.04
C ASN A 220 -7.68 -20.23 7.95
N ALA A 221 -8.01 -21.30 8.69
CA ALA A 221 -7.04 -21.97 9.57
C ALA A 221 -5.87 -22.57 8.77
N ARG A 222 -6.15 -23.22 7.61
CA ARG A 222 -5.11 -23.81 6.76
C ARG A 222 -4.14 -22.77 6.23
N PHE A 223 -4.63 -21.61 5.78
CA PHE A 223 -3.78 -20.50 5.35
C PHE A 223 -2.81 -20.07 6.47
N ARG A 224 -3.35 -19.92 7.69
CA ARG A 224 -2.52 -19.52 8.85
C ARG A 224 -1.46 -20.56 9.19
N THR A 225 -1.82 -21.85 9.17
CA THR A 225 -0.85 -22.93 9.40
C THR A 225 0.27 -22.90 8.37
N LEU A 226 -0.05 -22.80 7.08
CA LEU A 226 0.95 -22.69 6.02
C LEU A 226 1.83 -21.45 6.19
N LEU A 227 1.22 -20.30 6.51
CA LEU A 227 1.99 -19.08 6.70
C LEU A 227 2.89 -19.15 7.95
N ASP A 228 2.44 -19.77 9.05
CA ASP A 228 3.24 -20.00 10.25
C ASP A 228 4.42 -20.94 9.95
N GLU A 229 4.24 -21.93 9.06
CA GLU A 229 5.28 -22.85 8.61
C GLU A 229 6.37 -22.16 7.77
N PHE A 230 5.94 -21.41 6.76
CA PHE A 230 6.88 -20.78 5.81
C PHE A 230 7.44 -19.45 6.31
N CYS A 231 6.77 -18.79 7.24
CA CYS A 231 7.20 -17.53 7.83
C CYS A 231 6.88 -17.50 9.35
N PRO A 232 7.70 -18.10 10.20
CA PRO A 232 7.43 -18.23 11.66
C PRO A 232 7.17 -16.88 12.36
N ASP A 233 7.89 -15.82 12.00
CA ASP A 233 7.69 -14.46 12.56
C ASP A 233 6.63 -13.63 11.81
N ASN A 234 5.73 -14.27 11.07
CA ASN A 234 4.73 -13.55 10.27
C ASN A 234 3.91 -12.54 11.08
N ARG A 235 3.63 -12.83 12.36
CA ARG A 235 2.85 -11.95 13.25
C ARG A 235 3.62 -10.70 13.66
N GLY A 236 4.92 -10.82 13.94
CA GLY A 236 5.82 -9.71 14.23
C GLY A 236 5.95 -8.78 13.02
N ILE A 237 6.26 -9.37 11.86
CA ILE A 237 6.40 -8.63 10.60
C ILE A 237 5.07 -7.97 10.19
N ALA A 238 3.94 -8.67 10.30
CA ALA A 238 2.63 -8.10 10.02
C ALA A 238 2.28 -6.91 10.94
N ARG A 239 2.75 -6.92 12.19
CA ARG A 239 2.62 -5.80 13.14
C ARG A 239 3.47 -4.62 12.69
N ARG A 240 4.74 -4.85 12.29
CA ARG A 240 5.65 -3.84 11.76
C ARG A 240 5.08 -3.15 10.51
N LEU A 241 4.49 -3.89 9.59
CA LEU A 241 3.82 -3.35 8.40
C LEU A 241 2.56 -2.50 8.70
N LYS A 242 2.05 -2.52 9.93
CA LYS A 242 0.96 -1.63 10.38
C LYS A 242 1.48 -0.32 10.98
N GLN A 243 2.75 -0.28 11.34
CA GLN A 243 3.44 0.91 11.83
C GLN A 243 3.93 1.74 10.64
N GLN A 244 4.29 2.99 10.88
CA GLN A 244 4.99 3.79 9.87
C GLN A 244 6.42 3.26 9.69
N PRO A 245 7.02 3.40 8.50
CA PRO A 245 8.46 3.19 8.35
C PRO A 245 9.24 4.12 9.27
N ILE A 246 10.48 3.77 9.56
CA ILE A 246 11.37 4.56 10.41
C ILE A 246 11.38 6.03 9.95
N SER A 247 10.97 6.94 10.83
CA SER A 247 10.87 8.37 10.53
C SER A 247 11.94 9.22 11.23
N SER A 248 12.60 8.65 12.26
CA SER A 248 13.66 9.34 13.01
C SER A 248 14.80 8.38 13.39
N GLU A 249 15.98 8.93 13.72
CA GLU A 249 17.10 8.14 14.22
C GLU A 249 16.80 7.45 15.56
N ARG A 250 15.82 7.95 16.31
CA ARG A 250 15.37 7.35 17.58
C ARG A 250 14.63 6.05 17.35
N ASP A 251 13.90 5.93 16.23
CA ASP A 251 13.13 4.73 15.88
C ASP A 251 14.03 3.60 15.34
N ALA A 252 15.30 3.88 15.05
CA ALA A 252 16.26 2.92 14.50
C ALA A 252 17.03 2.13 15.58
N ILE A 253 16.86 2.47 16.88
CA ILE A 253 17.66 1.93 18.00
C ILE A 253 16.85 0.97 18.89
N GLU A 254 15.52 0.84 18.67
CA GLU A 254 14.68 -0.18 19.31
C GLU A 254 14.49 -1.41 18.40
#